data_9db3737ab99b6d2d86e952cf33e051db
#
_entry.id   9db3737ab99b6d2d86e952cf33e051db
#
_cell.length_a   1.000
_cell.length_b   1.000
_cell.length_c   1.000
_cell.angle_alpha   90.00
_cell.angle_beta   90.00
_cell.angle_gamma   90.00
#
_symmetry.space_group_name_H-M   'P 1'
#
loop_
_entity.id
_entity.type
_entity.pdbx_description
1 polymer ?
#
loop_
_entity_poly.entity_id
_entity_poly.type
_entity_poly.pdbx_seq_one_letter_code
_entity_poly.pdbx_strand_id
1 'polypeptide(L)'
;MSLPRSGFPAAPERLRFATTGQILGFGLMTSLIFMVIYPEQSLQRHLERSAHTDNVSIAYLLAWLRAKPDDHYLRLLLAQRFFDKGQISESRKTLAPIFKITILDKKLRSKAEILLLDILERQMWLFRPNTPEFLHAQRNYLQQLRKISHYQWPIERLEIFAKNAFAFRQRLLEVPVPG
;
A
#
# COMPACT_ATOMS: atom_id res chain seq x y z
N MET A 1 56.92 65.81 -28.74
CA MET A 1 56.96 64.36 -28.72
C MET A 1 55.76 63.88 -27.94
N SER A 2 54.66 63.49 -28.61
CA SER A 2 53.41 63.10 -28.01
C SER A 2 53.34 61.56 -28.07
N LEU A 3 53.24 60.92 -26.90
CA LEU A 3 53.09 59.46 -26.75
C LEU A 3 51.67 59.04 -27.14
N PRO A 4 51.47 57.93 -27.88
CA PRO A 4 50.16 57.45 -28.22
C PRO A 4 49.49 56.80 -26.98
N ARG A 5 48.22 57.19 -26.64
CA ARG A 5 47.37 56.54 -25.69
C ARG A 5 47.02 55.15 -26.18
N SER A 6 47.49 54.11 -25.49
CA SER A 6 47.10 52.76 -25.70
C SER A 6 45.62 52.57 -25.25
N GLY A 7 44.74 52.42 -26.23
CA GLY A 7 43.38 52.08 -26.00
C GLY A 7 43.28 50.63 -25.40
N PHE A 8 42.82 50.51 -24.19
CA PHE A 8 42.47 49.20 -23.63
C PHE A 8 41.31 48.61 -24.43
N PRO A 9 41.36 47.35 -24.84
CA PRO A 9 40.24 46.71 -25.50
C PRO A 9 39.03 46.67 -24.55
N ALA A 10 37.86 47.09 -25.07
CA ALA A 10 36.61 47.04 -24.33
C ALA A 10 36.34 45.63 -23.81
N ALA A 11 36.00 45.52 -22.55
CA ALA A 11 35.67 44.22 -21.94
C ALA A 11 34.54 43.54 -22.75
N PRO A 12 34.63 42.23 -23.01
CA PRO A 12 33.60 41.52 -23.78
C PRO A 12 32.24 41.65 -23.09
N GLU A 13 31.25 42.15 -23.83
CA GLU A 13 29.87 42.18 -23.40
C GLU A 13 29.45 40.75 -22.99
N ARG A 14 29.19 40.56 -21.71
CA ARG A 14 28.67 39.28 -21.22
C ARG A 14 27.29 39.09 -21.81
N LEU A 15 27.18 38.21 -22.80
CA LEU A 15 25.90 37.74 -23.33
C LEU A 15 25.07 37.20 -22.18
N ARG A 16 24.06 37.95 -21.76
CA ARG A 16 23.05 37.47 -20.80
C ARG A 16 22.15 36.53 -21.55
N PHE A 17 22.35 35.23 -21.39
CA PHE A 17 21.57 34.16 -22.04
C PHE A 17 20.09 34.16 -21.68
N ALA A 18 19.69 34.78 -20.57
CA ALA A 18 18.29 34.95 -20.20
C ALA A 18 18.11 36.14 -19.25
N THR A 19 16.98 36.82 -19.36
CA THR A 19 16.57 37.83 -18.38
C THR A 19 16.02 37.13 -17.11
N THR A 20 16.12 37.78 -15.95
CA THR A 20 15.60 37.25 -14.67
C THR A 20 14.14 36.84 -14.79
N GLY A 21 13.34 37.59 -15.59
CA GLY A 21 11.94 37.25 -15.84
C GLY A 21 11.74 35.95 -16.64
N GLN A 22 12.63 35.66 -17.61
CA GLN A 22 12.60 34.42 -18.38
C GLN A 22 12.95 33.19 -17.52
N ILE A 23 13.93 33.33 -16.62
CA ILE A 23 14.30 32.24 -15.66
C ILE A 23 13.16 31.97 -14.70
N LEU A 24 12.54 33.02 -14.15
CA LEU A 24 11.36 32.89 -13.25
C LEU A 24 10.17 32.27 -13.99
N GLY A 25 9.88 32.72 -15.22
CA GLY A 25 8.78 32.18 -16.04
C GLY A 25 9.00 30.70 -16.37
N PHE A 26 10.24 30.31 -16.73
CA PHE A 26 10.56 28.91 -16.99
C PHE A 26 10.47 28.05 -15.74
N GLY A 27 10.96 28.55 -14.60
CA GLY A 27 10.83 27.85 -13.29
C GLY A 27 9.38 27.62 -12.88
N LEU A 28 8.52 28.64 -13.04
CA LEU A 28 7.09 28.55 -12.74
C LEU A 28 6.37 27.58 -13.69
N MET A 29 6.67 27.62 -14.97
CA MET A 29 6.09 26.71 -15.97
C MET A 29 6.52 25.27 -15.73
N THR A 30 7.79 25.03 -15.42
CA THR A 30 8.30 23.70 -15.06
C THR A 30 7.65 23.19 -13.80
N SER A 31 7.47 24.01 -12.75
CA SER A 31 6.77 23.64 -11.52
C SER A 31 5.32 23.28 -11.76
N LEU A 32 4.61 24.02 -12.64
CA LEU A 32 3.24 23.73 -13.04
C LEU A 32 3.13 22.40 -13.79
N ILE A 33 4.08 22.13 -14.70
CA ILE A 33 4.16 20.87 -15.44
C ILE A 33 4.38 19.70 -14.45
N PHE A 34 5.29 19.84 -13.49
CA PHE A 34 5.50 18.83 -12.45
C PHE A 34 4.25 18.62 -11.59
N MET A 35 3.51 19.67 -11.25
CA MET A 35 2.27 19.58 -10.47
C MET A 35 1.15 18.83 -11.25
N VAL A 36 1.12 18.97 -12.60
CA VAL A 36 0.14 18.27 -13.46
C VAL A 36 0.57 16.83 -13.74
N ILE A 37 1.88 16.58 -13.95
CA ILE A 37 2.43 15.24 -14.25
C ILE A 37 2.47 14.35 -13.02
N TYR A 38 2.56 14.91 -11.79
CA TYR A 38 2.56 14.18 -10.54
C TYR A 38 1.25 14.33 -9.75
N PRO A 39 0.12 13.86 -10.26
CA PRO A 39 -1.10 13.78 -9.47
C PRO A 39 -0.98 12.57 -8.53
N GLU A 40 -0.42 12.74 -7.33
CA GLU A 40 -0.33 11.69 -6.31
C GLU A 40 -1.68 10.96 -6.11
N GLN A 41 -2.78 11.71 -6.20
CA GLN A 41 -4.14 11.18 -6.06
C GLN A 41 -4.61 10.33 -7.26
N SER A 42 -4.18 10.63 -8.49
CA SER A 42 -4.58 9.84 -9.67
C SER A 42 -3.82 8.53 -9.73
N LEU A 43 -2.56 8.53 -9.29
CA LEU A 43 -1.74 7.33 -9.22
C LEU A 43 -2.25 6.37 -8.14
N GLN A 44 -2.65 6.89 -6.97
CA GLN A 44 -3.31 6.09 -5.92
C GLN A 44 -4.60 5.44 -6.44
N ARG A 45 -5.47 6.21 -7.12
CA ARG A 45 -6.70 5.68 -7.74
C ARG A 45 -6.42 4.65 -8.84
N HIS A 46 -5.35 4.84 -9.61
CA HIS A 46 -4.96 3.89 -10.64
C HIS A 46 -4.46 2.57 -10.05
N LEU A 47 -3.65 2.63 -8.99
CA LEU A 47 -3.18 1.46 -8.23
C LEU A 47 -4.34 0.74 -7.52
N GLU A 48 -5.35 1.46 -7.05
CA GLU A 48 -6.58 0.87 -6.49
C GLU A 48 -7.40 0.13 -7.55
N ARG A 49 -7.50 0.69 -8.76
CA ARG A 49 -8.31 0.15 -9.88
C ARG A 49 -7.59 -0.94 -10.68
N SER A 50 -6.27 -0.98 -10.65
CA SER A 50 -5.50 -2.00 -11.36
C SER A 50 -5.74 -3.37 -10.71
N ALA A 51 -6.70 -4.11 -11.24
CA ALA A 51 -7.03 -5.48 -10.81
C ALA A 51 -5.88 -6.47 -11.08
N HIS A 52 -4.87 -6.07 -11.86
CA HIS A 52 -3.70 -6.89 -12.12
C HIS A 52 -2.71 -6.77 -10.95
N THR A 53 -2.63 -7.85 -10.19
CA THR A 53 -1.62 -8.06 -9.14
C THR A 53 -0.26 -8.32 -9.81
N ASP A 54 0.25 -7.31 -10.50
CA ASP A 54 1.49 -7.40 -11.24
C ASP A 54 2.69 -7.22 -10.30
N ASN A 55 3.79 -7.94 -10.58
CA ASN A 55 5.06 -7.78 -9.86
C ASN A 55 5.56 -6.34 -9.88
N VAL A 56 5.26 -5.61 -10.96
CA VAL A 56 5.61 -4.20 -11.13
C VAL A 56 4.92 -3.33 -10.10
N SER A 57 3.63 -3.53 -9.84
CA SER A 57 2.89 -2.74 -8.84
C SER A 57 3.41 -2.96 -7.42
N ILE A 58 3.77 -4.20 -7.09
CA ILE A 58 4.39 -4.52 -5.78
C ILE A 58 5.77 -3.87 -5.66
N ALA A 59 6.63 -3.97 -6.69
CA ALA A 59 7.95 -3.35 -6.69
C ALA A 59 7.86 -1.82 -6.55
N TYR A 60 6.89 -1.20 -7.22
CA TYR A 60 6.62 0.23 -7.13
C TYR A 60 6.16 0.64 -5.73
N LEU A 61 5.21 -0.09 -5.13
CA LEU A 61 4.73 0.16 -3.77
C LEU A 61 5.85 -0.02 -2.73
N LEU A 62 6.74 -1.01 -2.92
CA LEU A 62 7.92 -1.20 -2.07
C LEU A 62 8.90 -0.03 -2.17
N ALA A 63 9.19 0.45 -3.38
CA ALA A 63 10.06 1.60 -3.59
C ALA A 63 9.47 2.86 -2.94
N TRP A 64 8.17 3.07 -3.08
CA TRP A 64 7.48 4.22 -2.49
C TRP A 64 7.43 4.12 -0.96
N LEU A 65 7.16 2.94 -0.40
CA LEU A 65 7.18 2.73 1.04
C LEU A 65 8.58 2.92 1.65
N ARG A 66 9.67 2.67 0.87
CA ARG A 66 11.04 3.01 1.29
C ARG A 66 11.26 4.52 1.38
N ALA A 67 10.66 5.29 0.47
CA ALA A 67 10.74 6.75 0.48
C ALA A 67 9.84 7.38 1.58
N LYS A 68 8.69 6.76 1.87
CA LYS A 68 7.71 7.23 2.87
C LYS A 68 7.36 6.06 3.82
N PRO A 69 8.24 5.70 4.77
CA PRO A 69 8.06 4.52 5.64
C PRO A 69 6.87 4.63 6.60
N ASP A 70 6.43 5.84 6.90
CA ASP A 70 5.31 6.12 7.81
C ASP A 70 3.95 6.22 7.09
N ASP A 71 3.91 5.98 5.78
CA ASP A 71 2.66 5.96 5.05
C ASP A 71 1.93 4.63 5.27
N HIS A 72 1.02 4.66 6.24
CA HIS A 72 0.25 3.48 6.65
C HIS A 72 -0.76 3.02 5.62
N TYR A 73 -1.24 3.94 4.77
CA TYR A 73 -2.13 3.62 3.67
C TYR A 73 -1.41 2.81 2.59
N LEU A 74 -0.21 3.25 2.18
CA LEU A 74 0.64 2.51 1.24
C LEU A 74 1.01 1.12 1.79
N ARG A 75 1.28 1.05 3.10
CA ARG A 75 1.57 -0.21 3.77
C ARG A 75 0.39 -1.18 3.73
N LEU A 76 -0.83 -0.68 3.98
CA LEU A 76 -2.05 -1.47 3.87
C LEU A 76 -2.27 -1.97 2.44
N LEU A 77 -2.10 -1.08 1.45
CA LEU A 77 -2.25 -1.41 0.03
C LEU A 77 -1.24 -2.48 -0.40
N LEU A 78 0.02 -2.36 0.02
CA LEU A 78 1.06 -3.36 -0.25
C LEU A 78 0.72 -4.71 0.40
N ALA A 79 0.24 -4.71 1.65
CA ALA A 79 -0.19 -5.94 2.33
C ALA A 79 -1.35 -6.61 1.59
N GLN A 80 -2.32 -5.82 1.09
CA GLN A 80 -3.41 -6.31 0.27
C GLN A 80 -2.89 -6.97 -1.02
N ARG A 81 -1.92 -6.34 -1.72
CA ARG A 81 -1.33 -6.91 -2.95
C ARG A 81 -0.59 -8.22 -2.69
N PHE A 82 0.14 -8.33 -1.58
CA PHE A 82 0.74 -9.60 -1.18
C PHE A 82 -0.30 -10.68 -0.89
N PHE A 83 -1.41 -10.30 -0.24
CA PHE A 83 -2.52 -11.22 0.03
C PHE A 83 -3.17 -11.73 -1.25
N ASP A 84 -3.51 -10.83 -2.19
CA ASP A 84 -4.12 -11.15 -3.48
C ASP A 84 -3.23 -12.10 -4.31
N LYS A 85 -1.91 -11.98 -4.13
CA LYS A 85 -0.90 -12.85 -4.75
C LYS A 85 -0.71 -14.20 -4.05
N GLY A 86 -1.38 -14.41 -2.93
CA GLY A 86 -1.21 -15.61 -2.11
C GLY A 86 0.05 -15.63 -1.25
N GLN A 87 0.79 -14.51 -1.19
CA GLN A 87 1.98 -14.34 -0.35
C GLN A 87 1.58 -13.98 1.09
N ILE A 88 0.95 -14.94 1.76
CA ILE A 88 0.30 -14.75 3.06
C ILE A 88 1.27 -14.28 4.15
N SER A 89 2.47 -14.86 4.18
CA SER A 89 3.52 -14.50 5.13
C SER A 89 3.98 -13.05 4.97
N GLU A 90 4.21 -12.62 3.72
CA GLU A 90 4.68 -11.25 3.42
C GLU A 90 3.57 -10.21 3.67
N SER A 91 2.33 -10.57 3.33
CA SER A 91 1.16 -9.75 3.66
C SER A 91 1.08 -9.49 5.16
N ARG A 92 1.18 -10.53 5.99
CA ARG A 92 1.13 -10.43 7.45
C ARG A 92 2.29 -9.60 8.01
N LYS A 93 3.53 -9.81 7.54
CA LYS A 93 4.70 -9.04 7.96
C LYS A 93 4.55 -7.55 7.63
N THR A 94 4.03 -7.25 6.43
CA THR A 94 3.82 -5.88 5.97
C THR A 94 2.73 -5.17 6.78
N LEU A 95 1.69 -5.91 7.18
CA LEU A 95 0.56 -5.37 7.94
C LEU A 95 0.89 -5.13 9.43
N ALA A 96 1.75 -5.95 10.02
CA ALA A 96 2.03 -5.96 11.46
C ALA A 96 2.41 -4.58 12.07
N PRO A 97 3.21 -3.72 11.43
CA PRO A 97 3.55 -2.40 11.98
C PRO A 97 2.34 -1.48 12.19
N ILE A 98 1.27 -1.63 11.39
CA ILE A 98 0.06 -0.81 11.49
C ILE A 98 -0.60 -0.97 12.87
N PHE A 99 -0.56 -2.15 13.47
CA PHE A 99 -1.16 -2.43 14.76
C PHE A 99 -0.37 -1.91 15.97
N LYS A 100 0.88 -1.47 15.75
CA LYS A 100 1.71 -0.88 16.80
C LYS A 100 1.41 0.61 17.03
N ILE A 101 0.61 1.22 16.13
CA ILE A 101 0.33 2.65 16.15
C ILE A 101 -0.91 2.89 17.01
N THR A 102 -0.75 3.74 18.02
CA THR A 102 -1.84 4.06 18.95
C THR A 102 -2.86 5.01 18.33
N ILE A 103 -2.39 6.00 17.55
CA ILE A 103 -3.23 7.02 16.91
C ILE A 103 -3.28 6.73 15.41
N LEU A 104 -4.24 5.91 15.00
CA LEU A 104 -4.50 5.58 13.60
C LEU A 104 -5.93 5.96 13.24
N ASP A 105 -6.15 6.44 12.01
CA ASP A 105 -7.49 6.67 11.48
C ASP A 105 -8.36 5.43 11.62
N LYS A 106 -9.58 5.61 12.16
CA LYS A 106 -10.55 4.51 12.40
C LYS A 106 -10.83 3.69 11.15
N LYS A 107 -10.96 4.36 10.00
CA LYS A 107 -11.27 3.71 8.72
C LYS A 107 -10.11 2.85 8.25
N LEU A 108 -8.87 3.36 8.39
CA LEU A 108 -7.66 2.62 8.03
C LEU A 108 -7.47 1.42 8.96
N ARG A 109 -7.68 1.59 10.26
CA ARG A 109 -7.60 0.53 11.26
C ARG A 109 -8.60 -0.58 10.98
N SER A 110 -9.86 -0.24 10.69
CA SER A 110 -10.89 -1.22 10.35
C SER A 110 -10.50 -2.04 9.10
N LYS A 111 -10.02 -1.38 8.04
CA LYS A 111 -9.53 -2.07 6.84
C LYS A 111 -8.37 -3.02 7.14
N ALA A 112 -7.42 -2.60 7.99
CA ALA A 112 -6.27 -3.42 8.39
C ALA A 112 -6.71 -4.65 9.21
N GLU A 113 -7.65 -4.49 10.12
CA GLU A 113 -8.20 -5.58 10.95
C GLU A 113 -8.96 -6.60 10.10
N ILE A 114 -9.70 -6.14 9.11
CA ILE A 114 -10.42 -7.01 8.15
C ILE A 114 -9.41 -7.80 7.31
N LEU A 115 -8.38 -7.14 6.76
CA LEU A 115 -7.34 -7.84 6.01
C LEU A 115 -6.60 -8.86 6.88
N LEU A 116 -6.33 -8.54 8.14
CA LEU A 116 -5.73 -9.49 9.07
C LEU A 116 -6.61 -10.73 9.26
N LEU A 117 -7.93 -10.55 9.33
CA LEU A 117 -8.86 -11.65 9.44
C LEU A 117 -8.84 -12.56 8.21
N ASP A 118 -8.84 -11.95 7.00
CA ASP A 118 -8.74 -12.68 5.73
C ASP A 118 -7.41 -13.47 5.65
N ILE A 119 -6.31 -12.88 6.13
CA ILE A 119 -4.99 -13.53 6.23
C ILE A 119 -5.04 -14.73 7.17
N LEU A 120 -5.63 -14.57 8.36
CA LEU A 120 -5.72 -15.65 9.36
C LEU A 120 -6.62 -16.80 8.88
N GLU A 121 -7.71 -16.47 8.19
CA GLU A 121 -8.59 -17.47 7.58
C GLU A 121 -7.82 -18.29 6.54
N ARG A 122 -7.13 -17.62 5.61
CA ARG A 122 -6.37 -18.31 4.57
C ARG A 122 -5.20 -19.11 5.15
N GLN A 123 -4.56 -18.62 6.20
CA GLN A 123 -3.50 -19.33 6.91
C GLN A 123 -4.02 -20.61 7.59
N MET A 124 -5.22 -20.56 8.19
CA MET A 124 -5.86 -21.72 8.81
C MET A 124 -6.09 -22.86 7.79
N TRP A 125 -6.50 -22.51 6.56
CA TRP A 125 -6.76 -23.48 5.49
C TRP A 125 -5.50 -24.09 4.86
N LEU A 126 -4.29 -23.61 5.21
CA LEU A 126 -3.03 -24.26 4.82
C LEU A 126 -2.78 -25.55 5.62
N PHE A 127 -3.43 -25.72 6.75
CA PHE A 127 -3.30 -26.90 7.61
C PHE A 127 -4.44 -27.89 7.35
N ARG A 128 -4.17 -29.16 7.59
CA ARG A 128 -5.22 -30.19 7.54
C ARG A 128 -6.18 -30.01 8.72
N PRO A 129 -7.50 -30.17 8.52
CA PRO A 129 -8.47 -30.12 9.60
C PRO A 129 -8.11 -31.10 10.74
N ASN A 130 -8.42 -30.73 11.96
CA ASN A 130 -8.17 -31.52 13.19
C ASN A 130 -6.68 -31.72 13.57
N THR A 131 -5.73 -31.09 12.88
CA THR A 131 -4.34 -31.05 13.35
C THR A 131 -4.14 -29.98 14.47
N PRO A 132 -3.14 -30.13 15.34
CA PRO A 132 -2.84 -29.13 16.38
C PRO A 132 -2.59 -27.73 15.78
N GLU A 133 -1.93 -27.66 14.62
CA GLU A 133 -1.64 -26.42 13.89
C GLU A 133 -2.93 -25.76 13.38
N PHE A 134 -3.87 -26.56 12.84
CA PHE A 134 -5.19 -26.07 12.43
C PHE A 134 -5.96 -25.51 13.61
N LEU A 135 -6.03 -26.23 14.74
CA LEU A 135 -6.73 -25.80 15.93
C LEU A 135 -6.12 -24.51 16.54
N HIS A 136 -4.79 -24.38 16.47
CA HIS A 136 -4.13 -23.16 16.88
C HIS A 136 -4.46 -21.97 15.95
N ALA A 137 -4.40 -22.17 14.62
CA ALA A 137 -4.76 -21.15 13.65
C ALA A 137 -6.24 -20.75 13.76
N GLN A 138 -7.13 -21.72 13.97
CA GLN A 138 -8.55 -21.49 14.20
C GLN A 138 -8.81 -20.63 15.45
N ARG A 139 -8.11 -20.91 16.55
CA ARG A 139 -8.21 -20.08 17.76
C ARG A 139 -7.80 -18.64 17.51
N ASN A 140 -6.70 -18.42 16.78
CA ASN A 140 -6.24 -17.08 16.42
C ASN A 140 -7.26 -16.34 15.54
N TYR A 141 -7.82 -17.01 14.55
CA TYR A 141 -8.90 -16.49 13.72
C TYR A 141 -10.12 -16.07 14.52
N LEU A 142 -10.62 -16.96 15.38
CA LEU A 142 -11.79 -16.69 16.22
C LEU A 142 -11.55 -15.56 17.24
N GLN A 143 -10.33 -15.45 17.77
CA GLN A 143 -9.95 -14.36 18.65
C GLN A 143 -9.97 -13.02 17.92
N GLN A 144 -9.46 -12.97 16.69
CA GLN A 144 -9.49 -11.76 15.87
C GLN A 144 -10.93 -11.42 15.46
N LEU A 145 -11.73 -12.40 15.07
CA LEU A 145 -13.13 -12.22 14.73
C LEU A 145 -13.92 -11.59 15.88
N ARG A 146 -13.73 -12.05 17.12
CA ARG A 146 -14.36 -11.46 18.31
C ARG A 146 -13.99 -10.00 18.52
N LYS A 147 -12.74 -9.61 18.24
CA LYS A 147 -12.31 -8.20 18.33
C LYS A 147 -13.02 -7.30 17.34
N ILE A 148 -13.31 -7.82 16.14
CA ILE A 148 -13.90 -7.05 15.05
C ILE A 148 -15.44 -7.07 15.10
N SER A 149 -16.07 -7.99 15.87
CA SER A 149 -17.53 -8.14 15.96
C SER A 149 -18.27 -6.86 16.40
N HIS A 150 -17.56 -5.88 16.98
CA HIS A 150 -18.11 -4.58 17.37
C HIS A 150 -18.19 -3.56 16.21
N TYR A 151 -17.60 -3.85 15.04
CA TYR A 151 -17.72 -2.99 13.88
C TYR A 151 -18.99 -3.28 13.10
N GLN A 152 -19.64 -2.23 12.59
CA GLN A 152 -20.74 -2.40 11.62
C GLN A 152 -20.14 -2.94 10.31
N TRP A 153 -20.38 -4.20 10.07
CA TRP A 153 -19.92 -4.87 8.86
C TRP A 153 -20.78 -4.46 7.65
N PRO A 154 -20.17 -4.19 6.48
CA PRO A 154 -20.93 -4.10 5.24
C PRO A 154 -21.68 -5.41 5.00
N ILE A 155 -22.96 -5.30 4.59
CA ILE A 155 -23.86 -6.45 4.36
C ILE A 155 -23.21 -7.48 3.42
N GLU A 156 -22.53 -7.02 2.38
CA GLU A 156 -21.79 -7.85 1.41
C GLU A 156 -20.74 -8.77 2.08
N ARG A 157 -20.09 -8.29 3.13
CA ARG A 157 -19.11 -9.10 3.87
C ARG A 157 -19.76 -10.10 4.82
N LEU A 158 -20.89 -9.76 5.40
CA LEU A 158 -21.68 -10.73 6.20
C LEU A 158 -22.14 -11.90 5.36
N GLU A 159 -22.52 -11.68 4.09
CA GLU A 159 -22.86 -12.74 3.14
C GLU A 159 -21.66 -13.63 2.80
N ILE A 160 -20.48 -13.03 2.56
CA ILE A 160 -19.25 -13.79 2.32
C ILE A 160 -18.88 -14.60 3.56
N PHE A 161 -19.03 -14.05 4.75
CA PHE A 161 -18.80 -14.75 6.00
C PHE A 161 -19.77 -15.91 6.20
N ALA A 162 -21.05 -15.68 5.93
CA ALA A 162 -22.07 -16.75 6.04
C ALA A 162 -21.79 -17.89 5.06
N LYS A 163 -21.41 -17.56 3.81
CA LYS A 163 -21.01 -18.55 2.80
C LYS A 163 -19.76 -19.33 3.22
N ASN A 164 -18.74 -18.63 3.72
CA ASN A 164 -17.50 -19.25 4.18
C ASN A 164 -17.72 -20.11 5.42
N ALA A 165 -18.53 -19.65 6.38
CA ALA A 165 -18.90 -20.42 7.55
C ALA A 165 -19.72 -21.69 7.19
N PHE A 166 -20.60 -21.59 6.19
CA PHE A 166 -21.36 -22.74 5.68
C PHE A 166 -20.45 -23.73 4.95
N ALA A 167 -19.58 -23.26 4.07
CA ALA A 167 -18.59 -24.10 3.37
C ALA A 167 -17.62 -24.77 4.38
N PHE A 168 -17.26 -24.06 5.44
CA PHE A 168 -16.46 -24.60 6.55
C PHE A 168 -17.17 -25.75 7.24
N ARG A 169 -18.46 -25.58 7.59
CA ARG A 169 -19.26 -26.62 8.21
C ARG A 169 -19.39 -27.87 7.30
N GLN A 170 -19.62 -27.69 6.00
CA GLN A 170 -19.68 -28.82 5.06
C GLN A 170 -18.37 -29.58 5.00
N ARG A 171 -17.24 -28.91 4.88
CA ARG A 171 -15.90 -29.56 4.85
C ARG A 171 -15.56 -30.30 6.13
N LEU A 172 -16.02 -29.82 7.28
CA LEU A 172 -15.85 -30.55 8.55
C LEU A 172 -16.69 -31.83 8.62
N LEU A 173 -17.83 -31.86 7.92
CA LEU A 173 -18.71 -33.03 7.85
C LEU A 173 -18.24 -34.10 6.84
N GLU A 174 -17.46 -33.67 5.83
CA GLU A 174 -16.89 -34.54 4.79
C GLU A 174 -15.57 -35.22 5.20
N VAL A 175 -14.97 -34.83 6.33
CA VAL A 175 -13.78 -35.51 6.84
C VAL A 175 -14.17 -36.88 7.38
N PRO A 176 -13.76 -38.00 6.76
CA PRO A 176 -14.04 -39.33 7.28
C PRO A 176 -13.41 -39.43 8.67
N VAL A 177 -14.25 -39.85 9.65
CA VAL A 177 -13.78 -40.18 11.00
C VAL A 177 -12.81 -41.35 10.83
N PRO A 178 -11.53 -41.24 11.19
CA PRO A 178 -10.64 -42.40 11.16
C PRO A 178 -11.16 -43.43 12.13
N GLY A 179 -11.50 -44.61 11.60
CA GLY A 179 -11.88 -45.78 12.37
C GLY A 179 -10.74 -46.37 13.18
#